data_d4c2af3d32a383a30c28318bfe478f98
#
_entry.id   d4c2af3d32a383a30c28318bfe478f98
#
_cell.length_a   1.000
_cell.length_b   1.000
_cell.length_c   1.000
_cell.angle_alpha   90.00
_cell.angle_beta   90.00
_cell.angle_gamma   90.00
#
_symmetry.space_group_name_H-M   'P 1'
#
loop_
_entity.id
_entity.type
_entity.pdbx_description
1 polymer ?
#
loop_
_entity_poly.entity_id
_entity_poly.type
_entity_poly.pdbx_seq_one_letter_code
_entity_poly.pdbx_strand_id
1 'polypeptide(L)'
;IPNCFGGRENLEAISFLKRCNEVAYERFPGVAMIAEESTSYPGVSHPTYNNGLGFGFKWNMGWMNDSLRYISKEPIHRRYHQSDVTFSMLYAFQEHFILVLSHDEVVHGKGSLIDKMPGDYWQKFANCRMFLSWMWAHPGKKLIFQGIEFGQFAEWKHAFSLDWHLTQSPLNDGLRRLVQH
;
A
#
# COMPACT_ATOMS: atom_id res chain seq x y z
N ILE A 1 -9.95 -28.20 -4.16
CA ILE A 1 -9.40 -29.58 -4.02
C ILE A 1 -8.22 -29.46 -3.09
N PRO A 2 -8.13 -30.26 -2.02
CA PRO A 2 -6.97 -30.29 -1.13
C PRO A 2 -5.72 -30.76 -1.90
N ASN A 3 -4.55 -30.28 -1.47
CA ASN A 3 -3.27 -30.77 -1.98
C ASN A 3 -2.98 -32.18 -1.43
N CYS A 4 -1.86 -32.81 -1.85
CA CYS A 4 -1.49 -34.19 -1.46
C CYS A 4 -1.27 -34.36 0.05
N PHE A 5 -1.11 -33.27 0.83
CA PHE A 5 -0.99 -33.28 2.29
C PHE A 5 -2.29 -32.88 3.00
N GLY A 6 -3.40 -32.68 2.24
CA GLY A 6 -4.68 -32.25 2.80
C GLY A 6 -4.82 -30.74 3.04
N GLY A 7 -3.79 -29.95 2.72
CA GLY A 7 -3.79 -28.49 2.83
C GLY A 7 -4.51 -27.81 1.65
N ARG A 8 -4.60 -26.48 1.72
CA ARG A 8 -5.26 -25.64 0.69
C ARG A 8 -4.27 -25.03 -0.29
N GLU A 9 -2.99 -25.06 0.01
CA GLU A 9 -1.92 -24.44 -0.76
C GLU A 9 -1.73 -25.16 -2.10
N ASN A 10 -1.56 -24.40 -3.15
CA ASN A 10 -1.14 -24.91 -4.46
C ASN A 10 0.37 -25.10 -4.45
N LEU A 11 0.83 -26.33 -4.25
CA LEU A 11 2.25 -26.67 -4.09
C LEU A 11 3.05 -26.44 -5.37
N GLU A 12 2.43 -26.63 -6.52
CA GLU A 12 3.03 -26.39 -7.84
C GLU A 12 3.27 -24.90 -8.04
N ALA A 13 2.30 -24.04 -7.69
CA ALA A 13 2.44 -22.60 -7.75
C ALA A 13 3.54 -22.09 -6.79
N ILE A 14 3.59 -22.61 -5.56
CA ILE A 14 4.65 -22.29 -4.60
C ILE A 14 6.03 -22.65 -5.16
N SER A 15 6.18 -23.85 -5.72
CA SER A 15 7.41 -24.32 -6.31
C SER A 15 7.83 -23.45 -7.51
N PHE A 16 6.88 -23.09 -8.36
CA PHE A 16 7.09 -22.19 -9.49
C PHE A 16 7.56 -20.79 -9.04
N LEU A 17 6.88 -20.20 -8.05
CA LEU A 17 7.22 -18.87 -7.54
C LEU A 17 8.63 -18.83 -6.93
N LYS A 18 8.99 -19.84 -6.13
CA LYS A 18 10.35 -19.98 -5.58
C LYS A 18 11.38 -19.99 -6.70
N ARG A 19 11.19 -20.88 -7.69
CA ARG A 19 12.13 -20.99 -8.80
C ARG A 19 12.18 -19.74 -9.66
N CYS A 20 11.05 -19.09 -9.89
CA CYS A 20 10.97 -17.81 -10.61
C CYS A 20 11.83 -16.73 -9.93
N ASN A 21 11.67 -16.56 -8.61
CA ASN A 21 12.43 -15.58 -7.84
C ASN A 21 13.94 -15.90 -7.83
N GLU A 22 14.33 -17.16 -7.64
CA GLU A 22 15.74 -17.59 -7.71
C GLU A 22 16.38 -17.22 -9.05
N VAL A 23 15.71 -17.58 -10.15
CA VAL A 23 16.21 -17.29 -11.51
C VAL A 23 16.25 -15.79 -11.80
N ALA A 24 15.25 -15.04 -11.32
CA ALA A 24 15.23 -13.59 -11.51
C ALA A 24 16.42 -12.92 -10.83
N TYR A 25 16.69 -13.24 -9.57
CA TYR A 25 17.84 -12.68 -8.83
C TYR A 25 19.19 -13.16 -9.34
N GLU A 26 19.28 -14.40 -9.81
CA GLU A 26 20.50 -14.95 -10.42
C GLU A 26 20.85 -14.22 -11.72
N ARG A 27 19.86 -13.99 -12.59
CA ARG A 27 20.08 -13.44 -13.93
C ARG A 27 20.09 -11.91 -14.00
N PHE A 28 19.41 -11.25 -13.09
CA PHE A 28 19.21 -9.80 -13.10
C PHE A 28 19.58 -9.19 -11.75
N PRO A 29 20.89 -9.05 -11.44
CA PRO A 29 21.32 -8.43 -10.19
C PRO A 29 20.73 -7.01 -10.03
N GLY A 30 20.14 -6.75 -8.87
CA GLY A 30 19.51 -5.48 -8.56
C GLY A 30 18.01 -5.39 -8.87
N VAL A 31 17.41 -6.42 -9.50
CA VAL A 31 15.95 -6.47 -9.65
C VAL A 31 15.28 -6.65 -8.29
N ALA A 32 14.09 -6.07 -8.12
CA ALA A 32 13.25 -6.30 -6.95
C ALA A 32 11.99 -7.07 -7.37
N MET A 33 11.85 -8.29 -6.86
CA MET A 33 10.64 -9.09 -7.02
C MET A 33 9.69 -8.74 -5.89
N ILE A 34 8.50 -8.24 -6.22
CA ILE A 34 7.53 -7.72 -5.25
C ILE A 34 6.24 -8.53 -5.37
N ALA A 35 5.75 -9.04 -4.24
CA ALA A 35 4.49 -9.77 -4.19
C ALA A 35 3.32 -8.86 -3.83
N GLU A 36 2.25 -8.90 -4.63
CA GLU A 36 0.91 -8.50 -4.22
C GLU A 36 0.21 -9.76 -3.70
N GLU A 37 0.09 -9.85 -2.38
CA GLU A 37 -0.46 -11.02 -1.71
C GLU A 37 -1.18 -10.56 -0.43
N SER A 38 -2.48 -10.87 -0.32
CA SER A 38 -3.35 -10.36 0.75
C SER A 38 -3.67 -11.38 1.84
N THR A 39 -3.16 -12.62 1.73
CA THR A 39 -3.41 -13.66 2.73
C THR A 39 -2.39 -13.62 3.87
N SER A 40 -2.62 -14.48 4.87
CA SER A 40 -1.69 -14.70 5.98
C SER A 40 -0.60 -15.74 5.66
N TYR A 41 -0.36 -16.08 4.38
CA TYR A 41 0.70 -17.01 4.01
C TYR A 41 2.06 -16.49 4.51
N PRO A 42 2.81 -17.29 5.30
CA PRO A 42 4.02 -16.80 5.94
C PRO A 42 5.24 -16.87 5.01
N GLY A 43 6.21 -15.97 5.23
CA GLY A 43 7.51 -16.03 4.58
C GLY A 43 7.50 -15.71 3.09
N VAL A 44 6.54 -14.90 2.62
CA VAL A 44 6.50 -14.46 1.22
C VAL A 44 7.80 -13.76 0.83
N SER A 45 8.31 -12.88 1.68
CA SER A 45 9.56 -12.15 1.46
C SER A 45 10.79 -12.77 2.15
N HIS A 46 10.65 -13.99 2.68
CA HIS A 46 11.78 -14.72 3.23
C HIS A 46 12.53 -15.49 2.13
N PRO A 47 13.84 -15.75 2.31
CA PRO A 47 14.64 -16.50 1.36
C PRO A 47 14.13 -17.94 1.13
N THR A 48 14.29 -18.47 -0.08
CA THR A 48 13.82 -19.82 -0.43
C THR A 48 14.50 -20.92 0.39
N TYR A 49 15.77 -20.74 0.77
CA TYR A 49 16.49 -21.68 1.64
C TYR A 49 15.95 -21.70 3.08
N ASN A 50 15.17 -20.68 3.48
CA ASN A 50 14.47 -20.62 4.77
C ASN A 50 12.94 -20.82 4.60
N ASN A 51 12.55 -21.67 3.68
CA ASN A 51 11.16 -21.98 3.32
C ASN A 51 10.29 -20.82 2.84
N GLY A 52 10.86 -19.62 2.63
CA GLY A 52 10.17 -18.48 2.04
C GLY A 52 9.90 -18.65 0.55
N LEU A 53 9.12 -17.72 -0.03
CA LEU A 53 8.88 -17.68 -1.47
C LEU A 53 9.97 -16.96 -2.25
N GLY A 54 10.89 -16.24 -1.59
CA GLY A 54 12.02 -15.56 -2.19
C GLY A 54 11.69 -14.20 -2.83
N PHE A 55 10.53 -13.60 -2.57
CA PHE A 55 10.30 -12.21 -2.96
C PHE A 55 11.17 -11.26 -2.14
N GLY A 56 11.58 -10.14 -2.74
CA GLY A 56 12.30 -9.10 -2.00
C GLY A 56 11.38 -8.30 -1.08
N PHE A 57 10.12 -8.12 -1.51
CA PHE A 57 9.12 -7.36 -0.77
C PHE A 57 7.72 -7.96 -0.95
N LYS A 58 6.83 -7.60 0.00
CA LYS A 58 5.40 -7.90 -0.04
C LYS A 58 4.59 -6.61 0.20
N TRP A 59 3.53 -6.40 -0.57
CA TRP A 59 2.57 -5.32 -0.28
C TRP A 59 1.84 -5.58 1.03
N ASN A 60 1.73 -4.54 1.87
CA ASN A 60 0.98 -4.63 3.13
C ASN A 60 -0.49 -4.24 2.91
N MET A 61 -1.26 -5.19 2.37
CA MET A 61 -2.69 -4.99 2.10
C MET A 61 -3.51 -4.82 3.39
N GLY A 62 -3.08 -5.46 4.49
CA GLY A 62 -3.70 -5.29 5.82
C GLY A 62 -3.58 -3.85 6.31
N TRP A 63 -2.38 -3.29 6.29
CA TRP A 63 -2.14 -1.88 6.63
C TRP A 63 -2.96 -0.95 5.74
N MET A 64 -3.01 -1.18 4.44
CA MET A 64 -3.75 -0.36 3.49
C MET A 64 -5.24 -0.32 3.83
N ASN A 65 -5.87 -1.50 3.98
CA ASN A 65 -7.29 -1.59 4.28
C ASN A 65 -7.66 -0.94 5.63
N ASP A 66 -6.90 -1.24 6.68
CA ASP A 66 -7.15 -0.72 8.03
C ASP A 66 -6.96 0.79 8.08
N SER A 67 -5.90 1.30 7.46
CA SER A 67 -5.58 2.72 7.42
C SER A 67 -6.62 3.54 6.66
N LEU A 68 -7.05 3.06 5.50
CA LEU A 68 -8.10 3.72 4.72
C LEU A 68 -9.44 3.70 5.45
N ARG A 69 -9.77 2.60 6.11
CA ARG A 69 -10.97 2.51 6.97
C ARG A 69 -10.93 3.52 8.11
N TYR A 70 -9.78 3.67 8.77
CA TYR A 70 -9.59 4.63 9.85
C TYR A 70 -9.71 6.07 9.37
N ILE A 71 -8.97 6.44 8.32
CA ILE A 71 -8.90 7.84 7.88
C ILE A 71 -10.22 8.35 7.28
N SER A 72 -11.03 7.44 6.71
CA SER A 72 -12.36 7.77 6.17
C SER A 72 -13.40 8.10 7.24
N LYS A 73 -13.12 7.78 8.50
CA LYS A 73 -14.04 8.11 9.61
C LYS A 73 -13.94 9.58 9.99
N GLU A 74 -15.08 10.15 10.36
CA GLU A 74 -15.10 11.47 10.97
C GLU A 74 -14.18 11.49 12.21
N PRO A 75 -13.39 12.58 12.42
CA PRO A 75 -12.40 12.65 13.49
C PRO A 75 -12.95 12.34 14.88
N ILE A 76 -14.21 12.73 15.15
CA ILE A 76 -14.86 12.49 16.44
C ILE A 76 -15.02 11.00 16.78
N HIS A 77 -15.10 10.13 15.76
CA HIS A 77 -15.27 8.68 15.91
C HIS A 77 -13.96 7.92 15.95
N ARG A 78 -12.84 8.48 15.49
CA ARG A 78 -11.54 7.80 15.35
C ARG A 78 -11.01 7.26 16.68
N ARG A 79 -11.31 7.88 17.80
CA ARG A 79 -10.93 7.40 19.14
C ARG A 79 -11.41 5.99 19.46
N TYR A 80 -12.47 5.52 18.82
CA TYR A 80 -13.03 4.18 19.02
C TYR A 80 -12.44 3.14 18.05
N HIS A 81 -11.56 3.57 17.15
CA HIS A 81 -11.01 2.75 16.07
C HIS A 81 -9.48 2.75 16.07
N GLN A 82 -8.87 3.00 17.22
CA GLN A 82 -7.40 3.09 17.34
C GLN A 82 -6.70 1.82 16.89
N SER A 83 -7.34 0.66 17.06
CA SER A 83 -6.83 -0.62 16.59
C SER A 83 -6.56 -0.66 15.09
N ASP A 84 -7.33 0.07 14.28
CA ASP A 84 -7.15 0.11 12.82
C ASP A 84 -5.76 0.68 12.42
N VAL A 85 -5.16 1.53 13.23
CA VAL A 85 -3.83 2.09 12.95
C VAL A 85 -2.69 1.44 13.75
N THR A 86 -3.00 0.76 14.88
CA THR A 86 -1.97 0.16 15.73
C THR A 86 -1.75 -1.32 15.43
N PHE A 87 -2.75 -2.03 14.90
CA PHE A 87 -2.69 -3.47 14.66
C PHE A 87 -1.54 -3.85 13.72
N SER A 88 -1.29 -3.07 12.69
CA SER A 88 -0.21 -3.33 11.72
C SER A 88 1.18 -3.36 12.37
N MET A 89 1.37 -2.68 13.50
CA MET A 89 2.65 -2.70 14.23
C MET A 89 2.98 -4.08 14.80
N LEU A 90 1.98 -4.92 15.07
CA LEU A 90 2.19 -6.27 15.62
C LEU A 90 2.91 -7.20 14.64
N TYR A 91 2.78 -6.93 13.33
CA TYR A 91 3.39 -7.75 12.29
C TYR A 91 4.32 -6.97 11.35
N ALA A 92 4.59 -5.70 11.64
CA ALA A 92 5.33 -4.78 10.76
C ALA A 92 6.72 -5.29 10.33
N PHE A 93 7.32 -6.20 11.08
CA PHE A 93 8.66 -6.77 10.84
C PHE A 93 8.65 -8.25 10.47
N GLN A 94 7.48 -8.86 10.25
CA GLN A 94 7.39 -10.27 9.87
C GLN A 94 7.72 -10.50 8.40
N GLU A 95 7.57 -9.50 7.57
CA GLU A 95 7.87 -9.49 6.14
C GLU A 95 8.58 -8.19 5.75
N HIS A 96 9.22 -8.16 4.60
CA HIS A 96 9.74 -6.91 4.03
C HIS A 96 8.59 -6.15 3.36
N PHE A 97 7.83 -5.40 4.15
CA PHE A 97 6.63 -4.75 3.68
C PHE A 97 6.89 -3.49 2.86
N ILE A 98 6.04 -3.32 1.82
CA ILE A 98 5.77 -2.03 1.19
C ILE A 98 4.37 -1.59 1.64
N LEU A 99 4.26 -0.42 2.27
CA LEU A 99 2.99 0.23 2.53
C LEU A 99 2.46 0.77 1.21
N VAL A 100 1.29 0.33 0.80
CA VAL A 100 0.80 0.52 -0.55
C VAL A 100 -0.44 1.40 -0.58
N LEU A 101 -0.41 2.39 -1.47
CA LEU A 101 -1.56 3.11 -1.99
C LEU A 101 -1.44 3.03 -3.51
N SER A 102 -1.99 1.98 -4.10
CA SER A 102 -1.85 1.68 -5.52
C SER A 102 -2.95 2.32 -6.36
N HIS A 103 -3.00 1.98 -7.64
CA HIS A 103 -4.09 2.37 -8.53
C HIS A 103 -5.44 1.82 -8.05
N ASP A 104 -5.45 0.62 -7.44
CA ASP A 104 -6.68 -0.04 -7.00
C ASP A 104 -7.47 0.75 -5.95
N GLU A 105 -6.80 1.59 -5.17
CA GLU A 105 -7.47 2.42 -4.18
C GLU A 105 -8.12 3.68 -4.78
N VAL A 106 -7.79 4.02 -6.04
CA VAL A 106 -8.21 5.28 -6.70
C VAL A 106 -8.83 5.08 -8.09
N VAL A 107 -9.16 3.84 -8.48
CA VAL A 107 -9.87 3.52 -9.73
C VAL A 107 -11.35 3.93 -9.67
N HIS A 108 -11.99 3.90 -10.83
CA HIS A 108 -13.40 4.28 -11.01
C HIS A 108 -14.34 3.65 -9.98
N GLY A 109 -15.13 4.48 -9.34
CA GLY A 109 -16.10 4.11 -8.30
C GLY A 109 -15.52 4.00 -6.90
N LYS A 110 -14.19 4.17 -6.71
CA LYS A 110 -13.54 4.12 -5.38
C LYS A 110 -13.21 5.50 -4.80
N GLY A 111 -13.28 6.56 -5.61
CA GLY A 111 -12.87 7.92 -5.24
C GLY A 111 -11.35 8.07 -5.15
N SER A 112 -10.85 9.30 -5.27
CA SER A 112 -9.44 9.60 -5.03
C SER A 112 -9.07 9.50 -3.55
N LEU A 113 -7.78 9.49 -3.22
CA LEU A 113 -7.35 9.46 -1.81
C LEU A 113 -7.88 10.67 -1.05
N ILE A 114 -7.80 11.89 -1.64
CA ILE A 114 -8.27 13.11 -0.99
C ILE A 114 -9.80 13.11 -0.80
N ASP A 115 -10.55 12.44 -1.70
CA ASP A 115 -12.00 12.32 -1.57
C ASP A 115 -12.44 11.41 -0.43
N LYS A 116 -11.62 10.43 -0.06
CA LYS A 116 -11.89 9.57 1.10
C LYS A 116 -11.75 10.31 2.43
N MET A 117 -11.13 11.49 2.43
CA MET A 117 -10.96 12.29 3.64
C MET A 117 -12.26 12.99 4.01
N PRO A 118 -12.71 12.91 5.28
CA PRO A 118 -13.90 13.60 5.74
C PRO A 118 -13.68 15.11 5.90
N GLY A 119 -14.78 15.85 5.96
CA GLY A 119 -14.81 17.28 6.23
C GLY A 119 -14.79 18.15 4.98
N ASP A 120 -14.61 19.47 5.20
CA ASP A 120 -14.51 20.47 4.16
C ASP A 120 -13.19 20.39 3.37
N TYR A 121 -13.04 21.25 2.37
CA TYR A 121 -11.87 21.27 1.49
C TYR A 121 -10.54 21.37 2.25
N TRP A 122 -10.45 22.26 3.25
CA TRP A 122 -9.24 22.42 4.07
C TRP A 122 -8.99 21.18 4.95
N GLN A 123 -10.06 20.65 5.55
CA GLN A 123 -10.00 19.46 6.42
C GLN A 123 -9.56 18.21 5.65
N LYS A 124 -10.02 18.04 4.41
CA LYS A 124 -9.56 16.95 3.52
C LYS A 124 -8.04 17.01 3.36
N PHE A 125 -7.46 18.17 3.05
CA PHE A 125 -6.00 18.31 2.94
C PHE A 125 -5.28 18.12 4.28
N ALA A 126 -5.84 18.59 5.38
CA ALA A 126 -5.28 18.36 6.72
C ALA A 126 -5.23 16.87 7.06
N ASN A 127 -6.30 16.13 6.80
CA ASN A 127 -6.36 14.67 6.97
C ASN A 127 -5.36 13.94 6.04
N CYS A 128 -5.26 14.37 4.79
CA CYS A 128 -4.35 13.77 3.82
C CYS A 128 -2.87 13.97 4.24
N ARG A 129 -2.51 15.17 4.69
CA ARG A 129 -1.16 15.46 5.26
C ARG A 129 -0.87 14.57 6.45
N MET A 130 -1.79 14.47 7.40
CA MET A 130 -1.65 13.62 8.58
C MET A 130 -1.45 12.15 8.17
N PHE A 131 -2.27 11.66 7.24
CA PHE A 131 -2.23 10.29 6.77
C PHE A 131 -0.90 9.94 6.07
N LEU A 132 -0.43 10.79 5.15
CA LEU A 132 0.84 10.58 4.47
C LEU A 132 2.02 10.69 5.44
N SER A 133 2.02 11.66 6.36
CA SER A 133 3.05 11.77 7.40
C SER A 133 3.13 10.51 8.27
N TRP A 134 1.96 9.98 8.68
CA TRP A 134 1.91 8.72 9.42
C TRP A 134 2.40 7.54 8.58
N MET A 135 2.03 7.46 7.30
CA MET A 135 2.57 6.45 6.39
C MET A 135 4.11 6.51 6.33
N TRP A 136 4.70 7.72 6.26
CA TRP A 136 6.16 7.88 6.24
C TRP A 136 6.82 7.44 7.55
N ALA A 137 6.21 7.72 8.70
CA ALA A 137 6.71 7.31 10.00
C ALA A 137 6.55 5.81 10.30
N HIS A 138 5.61 5.12 9.63
CA HIS A 138 5.36 3.69 9.85
C HIS A 138 6.47 2.82 9.22
N PRO A 139 6.88 1.69 9.84
CA PRO A 139 7.86 0.77 9.25
C PRO A 139 7.45 0.23 7.88
N GLY A 140 8.42 0.07 6.98
CA GLY A 140 8.22 -0.45 5.62
C GLY A 140 8.55 0.57 4.53
N LYS A 141 8.70 0.08 3.29
CA LYS A 141 8.85 0.94 2.11
C LYS A 141 7.51 1.61 1.78
N LYS A 142 7.54 2.65 0.95
CA LYS A 142 6.35 3.45 0.61
C LYS A 142 6.07 3.34 -0.88
N LEU A 143 4.80 3.14 -1.22
CA LEU A 143 4.31 3.21 -2.59
C LEU A 143 3.06 4.08 -2.60
N ILE A 144 3.10 5.16 -3.38
CA ILE A 144 1.94 5.99 -3.67
C ILE A 144 1.72 6.01 -5.18
N PHE A 145 0.45 5.98 -5.58
CA PHE A 145 0.10 6.06 -6.99
C PHE A 145 0.04 7.53 -7.44
N GLN A 146 0.33 7.74 -8.71
CA GLN A 146 0.40 9.08 -9.33
C GLN A 146 -0.82 9.96 -9.03
N GLY A 147 -0.58 11.23 -8.71
CA GLY A 147 -1.62 12.20 -8.34
C GLY A 147 -1.94 12.25 -6.84
N ILE A 148 -1.62 11.20 -6.08
CA ILE A 148 -1.77 11.18 -4.61
C ILE A 148 -0.89 12.25 -3.97
N GLU A 149 0.33 12.43 -4.46
CA GLU A 149 1.35 13.35 -3.94
C GLU A 149 0.94 14.82 -3.94
N PHE A 150 -0.03 15.20 -4.78
CA PHE A 150 -0.57 16.56 -4.79
C PHE A 150 -2.09 16.64 -4.57
N GLY A 151 -2.72 15.51 -4.18
CA GLY A 151 -4.13 15.49 -3.82
C GLY A 151 -5.07 15.73 -5.01
N GLN A 152 -4.86 15.01 -6.11
CA GLN A 152 -5.77 15.02 -7.24
C GLN A 152 -7.15 14.52 -6.81
N PHE A 153 -8.21 15.24 -7.17
CA PHE A 153 -9.59 14.84 -6.88
C PHE A 153 -10.16 13.84 -7.87
N ALA A 154 -9.71 13.89 -9.11
CA ALA A 154 -10.16 12.92 -10.12
C ALA A 154 -9.64 11.52 -9.78
N GLU A 155 -10.51 10.53 -9.92
CA GLU A 155 -10.13 9.12 -9.94
C GLU A 155 -9.17 8.85 -11.09
N TRP A 156 -8.35 7.81 -10.96
CA TRP A 156 -7.43 7.44 -12.02
C TRP A 156 -8.17 7.05 -13.31
N LYS A 157 -7.74 7.68 -14.41
CA LYS A 157 -8.21 7.42 -15.78
C LYS A 157 -7.00 7.26 -16.67
N HIS A 158 -6.72 6.05 -17.12
CA HIS A 158 -5.55 5.73 -17.95
C HIS A 158 -5.45 6.53 -19.26
N ALA A 159 -6.58 7.00 -19.79
CA ALA A 159 -6.64 7.75 -21.05
C ALA A 159 -6.41 9.26 -20.89
N PHE A 160 -6.23 9.76 -19.67
CA PHE A 160 -6.12 11.20 -19.41
C PHE A 160 -4.82 11.52 -18.65
N SER A 161 -4.31 12.73 -18.88
CA SER A 161 -3.24 13.31 -18.08
C SER A 161 -3.69 13.55 -16.65
N LEU A 162 -2.74 13.61 -15.72
CA LEU A 162 -2.99 14.10 -14.36
C LEU A 162 -3.39 15.58 -14.40
N ASP A 163 -4.13 16.00 -13.39
CA ASP A 163 -4.63 17.36 -13.22
C ASP A 163 -3.51 18.30 -12.72
N TRP A 164 -2.42 18.42 -13.48
CA TRP A 164 -1.23 19.20 -13.10
C TRP A 164 -1.53 20.66 -12.75
N HIS A 165 -2.61 21.24 -13.30
CA HIS A 165 -3.04 22.60 -12.97
C HIS A 165 -3.37 22.77 -11.49
N LEU A 166 -3.74 21.70 -10.77
CA LEU A 166 -4.01 21.73 -9.34
C LEU A 166 -2.75 22.10 -8.52
N THR A 167 -1.57 21.85 -9.02
CA THR A 167 -0.32 22.21 -8.31
C THR A 167 -0.13 23.72 -8.15
N GLN A 168 -0.92 24.55 -8.85
CA GLN A 168 -0.98 25.99 -8.65
C GLN A 168 -1.81 26.40 -7.43
N SER A 169 -2.64 25.50 -6.89
CA SER A 169 -3.41 25.75 -5.67
C SER A 169 -2.53 25.60 -4.44
N PRO A 170 -2.60 26.53 -3.47
CA PRO A 170 -1.76 26.48 -2.26
C PRO A 170 -1.85 25.20 -1.44
N LEU A 171 -3.03 24.57 -1.36
CA LEU A 171 -3.22 23.34 -0.59
C LEU A 171 -2.62 22.14 -1.31
N ASN A 172 -2.81 22.04 -2.63
CA ASN A 172 -2.22 20.98 -3.46
C ASN A 172 -0.68 21.09 -3.49
N ASP A 173 -0.14 22.30 -3.70
CA ASP A 173 1.30 22.52 -3.66
C ASP A 173 1.89 22.25 -2.27
N GLY A 174 1.16 22.61 -1.21
CA GLY A 174 1.55 22.31 0.16
C GLY A 174 1.66 20.81 0.43
N LEU A 175 0.72 20.00 -0.10
CA LEU A 175 0.77 18.55 0.01
C LEU A 175 1.93 17.97 -0.81
N ARG A 176 2.12 18.45 -2.04
CA ARG A 176 3.23 18.05 -2.91
C ARG A 176 4.58 18.30 -2.26
N ARG A 177 4.77 19.48 -1.65
CA ARG A 177 6.00 19.81 -0.91
C ARG A 177 6.21 18.91 0.31
N LEU A 178 5.14 18.57 1.05
CA LEU A 178 5.24 17.61 2.16
C LEU A 178 5.77 16.25 1.70
N VAL A 179 5.28 15.75 0.56
CA VAL A 179 5.73 14.45 0.02
C VAL A 179 7.15 14.52 -0.52
N GLN A 180 7.59 15.67 -1.01
CA GLN A 180 8.93 15.89 -1.53
C GLN A 180 10.01 15.91 -0.43
N HIS A 181 9.67 16.37 0.78
CA HIS A 181 10.59 16.46 1.94
C HIS A 181 10.62 15.20 2.77
#